data_a9ab9c050479133c9ebed9caa084c862
#
_entry.id   a9ab9c050479133c9ebed9caa084c862
#
_cell.length_a   1.000
_cell.length_b   1.000
_cell.length_c   1.000
_cell.angle_alpha   90.00
_cell.angle_beta   90.00
_cell.angle_gamma   90.00
#
_symmetry.space_group_name_H-M   'P 1'
#
loop_
_entity.id
_entity.type
_entity.pdbx_description
1 polymer ?
#
loop_
_entity_poly.entity_id
_entity_poly.type
_entity_poly.pdbx_seq_one_letter_code
_entity_poly.pdbx_strand_id
1 'polypeptide(L)'
;MFTDEELAAFFRTADSIDAEYRSPFHEYTIPVIFRLICGAGLRPAEARRLRRHDVDAEGAMVMIERSKRNKDRHVPVSGDPAGLPARFDHLADLRRADREWSFQDHHGCQYCPSWSIASHHLCCERAGGIAPASTPYTLRHNYATRILMRWVEEGKAIEAWLPYLAAYMGHQQYSSRAW
;
A
#
# COMPACT_ATOMS: atom_id res chain seq x y z
N MET A 1 2.11 -16.05 -1.85
CA MET A 1 3.07 -14.93 -1.81
C MET A 1 3.51 -14.72 -3.24
N PHE A 2 3.72 -13.48 -3.66
CA PHE A 2 4.18 -13.19 -5.02
C PHE A 2 5.70 -13.44 -5.13
N THR A 3 6.14 -13.96 -6.26
CA THR A 3 7.56 -13.90 -6.68
C THR A 3 7.89 -12.48 -7.17
N ASP A 4 9.16 -12.20 -7.42
CA ASP A 4 9.57 -10.89 -7.96
C ASP A 4 9.04 -10.67 -9.38
N GLU A 5 8.98 -11.71 -10.22
CA GLU A 5 8.41 -11.68 -11.56
C GLU A 5 6.89 -11.42 -11.52
N GLU A 6 6.18 -12.07 -10.61
CA GLU A 6 4.74 -11.86 -10.41
C GLU A 6 4.44 -10.44 -9.91
N LEU A 7 5.24 -9.91 -8.96
CA LEU A 7 5.11 -8.52 -8.51
C LEU A 7 5.36 -7.53 -9.65
N ALA A 8 6.39 -7.77 -10.46
CA ALA A 8 6.68 -6.93 -11.61
C ALA A 8 5.53 -6.98 -12.63
N ALA A 9 4.96 -8.16 -12.90
CA ALA A 9 3.80 -8.31 -13.77
C ALA A 9 2.56 -7.61 -13.18
N PHE A 10 2.29 -7.78 -11.89
CA PHE A 10 1.22 -7.10 -11.19
C PHE A 10 1.31 -5.58 -11.33
N PHE A 11 2.48 -4.99 -11.06
CA PHE A 11 2.63 -3.54 -11.14
C PHE A 11 2.64 -3.00 -12.56
N ARG A 12 3.18 -3.72 -13.55
CA ARG A 12 3.01 -3.35 -14.97
C ARG A 12 1.54 -3.29 -15.36
N THR A 13 0.76 -4.27 -14.91
CA THR A 13 -0.69 -4.28 -15.16
C THR A 13 -1.39 -3.15 -14.42
N ALA A 14 -1.05 -2.90 -13.15
CA ALA A 14 -1.61 -1.80 -12.40
C ALA A 14 -1.35 -0.44 -13.07
N ASP A 15 -0.16 -0.24 -13.65
CA ASP A 15 0.21 0.98 -14.37
C ASP A 15 -0.51 1.13 -15.73
N SER A 16 -1.06 0.05 -16.26
CA SER A 16 -1.77 0.01 -17.56
C SER A 16 -3.30 -0.04 -17.42
N ILE A 17 -3.83 0.16 -16.22
CA ILE A 17 -5.28 0.23 -16.00
C ILE A 17 -5.84 1.49 -16.67
N ASP A 18 -6.86 1.28 -17.48
CA ASP A 18 -7.54 2.37 -18.16
C ASP A 18 -8.42 3.19 -17.22
N ALA A 19 -8.65 4.45 -17.58
CA ALA A 19 -9.60 5.32 -16.90
C ALA A 19 -11.02 4.72 -16.95
N GLU A 20 -11.71 4.71 -15.82
CA GLU A 20 -13.09 4.23 -15.72
C GLU A 20 -14.03 5.37 -15.33
N TYR A 21 -15.13 5.55 -16.05
CA TYR A 21 -16.08 6.62 -15.82
C TYR A 21 -16.66 6.64 -14.39
N ARG A 22 -16.89 5.46 -13.80
CA ARG A 22 -17.45 5.33 -12.43
C ARG A 22 -16.42 5.40 -11.32
N SER A 23 -15.15 5.41 -11.66
CA SER A 23 -14.03 5.47 -10.71
C SER A 23 -13.01 6.48 -11.23
N PRO A 24 -13.27 7.78 -11.10
CA PRO A 24 -12.32 8.79 -11.52
C PRO A 24 -11.00 8.61 -10.81
N PHE A 25 -9.91 8.73 -11.57
CA PHE A 25 -8.54 8.44 -11.13
C PHE A 25 -8.22 6.97 -10.80
N HIS A 26 -9.07 6.04 -11.22
CA HIS A 26 -8.82 4.61 -11.04
C HIS A 26 -7.43 4.22 -11.57
N GLU A 27 -7.08 4.70 -12.76
CA GLU A 27 -5.80 4.53 -13.44
C GLU A 27 -4.60 5.06 -12.63
N TYR A 28 -4.82 6.07 -11.78
CA TYR A 28 -3.77 6.61 -10.90
C TYR A 28 -3.85 6.03 -9.48
N THR A 29 -5.06 5.77 -8.98
CA THR A 29 -5.29 5.29 -7.62
C THR A 29 -4.77 3.88 -7.41
N ILE A 30 -5.03 2.97 -8.36
CA ILE A 30 -4.61 1.56 -8.26
C ILE A 30 -3.09 1.42 -8.14
N PRO A 31 -2.29 2.02 -9.03
CA PRO A 31 -0.84 1.91 -8.92
C PRO A 31 -0.30 2.42 -7.59
N VAL A 32 -0.82 3.55 -7.11
CA VAL A 32 -0.31 4.21 -5.90
C VAL A 32 -0.72 3.42 -4.65
N ILE A 33 -1.99 3.04 -4.52
CA ILE A 33 -2.49 2.37 -3.32
C ILE A 33 -1.80 1.01 -3.10
N PHE A 34 -1.58 0.23 -4.17
CA PHE A 34 -0.91 -1.06 -4.06
C PHE A 34 0.60 -0.92 -3.82
N ARG A 35 1.24 0.15 -4.33
CA ARG A 35 2.63 0.45 -4.00
C ARG A 35 2.80 0.85 -2.55
N LEU A 36 1.88 1.63 -1.98
CA LEU A 36 1.89 1.94 -0.55
C LEU A 36 1.76 0.67 0.32
N ILE A 37 0.89 -0.26 -0.08
CA ILE A 37 0.74 -1.54 0.62
C ILE A 37 2.00 -2.40 0.50
N CYS A 38 2.56 -2.52 -0.70
CA CYS A 38 3.71 -3.37 -1.00
C CYS A 38 5.04 -2.76 -0.57
N GLY A 39 5.22 -1.46 -0.74
CA GLY A 39 6.50 -0.76 -0.52
C GLY A 39 6.65 -0.19 0.89
N ALA A 40 5.55 0.17 1.53
CA ALA A 40 5.54 0.73 2.89
C ALA A 40 4.83 -0.16 3.91
N GLY A 41 4.37 -1.34 3.50
CA GLY A 41 3.76 -2.31 4.41
C GLY A 41 2.44 -1.85 5.05
N LEU A 42 1.70 -0.91 4.44
CA LEU A 42 0.42 -0.46 4.98
C LEU A 42 -0.63 -1.58 4.97
N ARG A 43 -1.56 -1.55 5.92
CA ARG A 43 -2.77 -2.36 5.80
C ARG A 43 -3.63 -1.83 4.64
N PRO A 44 -4.32 -2.69 3.88
CA PRO A 44 -5.21 -2.23 2.81
C PRO A 44 -6.26 -1.21 3.28
N ALA A 45 -6.75 -1.37 4.52
CA ALA A 45 -7.68 -0.42 5.10
C ALA A 45 -7.02 0.92 5.48
N GLU A 46 -5.75 0.92 5.90
CA GLU A 46 -4.98 2.14 6.19
C GLU A 46 -4.73 2.90 4.89
N ALA A 47 -4.19 2.24 3.87
CA ALA A 47 -3.95 2.85 2.56
C ALA A 47 -5.21 3.49 1.97
N ARG A 48 -6.36 2.79 2.04
CA ARG A 48 -7.64 3.27 1.54
C ARG A 48 -8.21 4.48 2.29
N ARG A 49 -7.87 4.60 3.59
CA ARG A 49 -8.40 5.61 4.51
C ARG A 49 -7.45 6.77 4.73
N LEU A 50 -6.40 6.88 3.95
CA LEU A 50 -5.51 8.03 4.02
C LEU A 50 -6.28 9.30 3.72
N ARG A 51 -6.15 10.26 4.61
CA ARG A 51 -6.66 11.61 4.40
C ARG A 51 -5.60 12.42 3.66
N ARG A 52 -6.05 13.49 3.01
CA ARG A 52 -5.14 14.35 2.27
C ARG A 52 -4.01 14.90 3.15
N HIS A 53 -4.32 15.27 4.38
CA HIS A 53 -3.32 15.82 5.33
C HIS A 53 -2.40 14.76 5.96
N ASP A 54 -2.71 13.46 5.79
CA ASP A 54 -1.83 12.39 6.27
C ASP A 54 -0.61 12.18 5.38
N VAL A 55 -0.61 12.74 4.16
CA VAL A 55 0.45 12.55 3.17
C VAL A 55 1.35 13.78 3.14
N ASP A 56 2.56 13.64 3.64
CA ASP A 56 3.64 14.61 3.48
C ASP A 56 4.46 14.22 2.24
N ALA A 57 4.14 14.87 1.13
CA ALA A 57 4.80 14.61 -0.15
C ALA A 57 6.25 15.10 -0.18
N GLU A 58 6.58 16.18 0.55
CA GLU A 58 7.92 16.74 0.60
C GLU A 58 8.83 15.91 1.52
N GLY A 59 8.31 15.52 2.68
CA GLY A 59 9.02 14.67 3.63
C GLY A 59 9.01 13.18 3.27
N ALA A 60 8.32 12.78 2.19
CA ALA A 60 8.11 11.38 1.79
C ALA A 60 7.63 10.50 2.97
N MET A 61 6.66 11.01 3.70
CA MET A 61 6.10 10.36 4.88
C MET A 61 4.59 10.26 4.78
N VAL A 62 4.06 9.20 5.37
CA VAL A 62 2.61 9.04 5.57
C VAL A 62 2.33 8.86 7.05
N MET A 63 1.43 9.67 7.58
CA MET A 63 0.94 9.54 8.94
C MET A 63 -0.26 8.60 8.97
N ILE A 64 -0.19 7.55 9.75
CA ILE A 64 -1.31 6.63 9.97
C ILE A 64 -1.92 6.96 11.32
N GLU A 65 -3.03 7.71 11.27
CA GLU A 65 -3.80 8.03 12.46
C GLU A 65 -4.65 6.83 12.92
N ARG A 66 -4.84 6.72 14.20
CA ARG A 66 -5.76 5.77 14.85
C ARG A 66 -5.62 4.33 14.35
N SER A 67 -4.39 3.87 14.17
CA SER A 67 -4.19 2.44 14.03
C SER A 67 -4.82 1.74 15.25
N LYS A 68 -5.10 0.47 15.14
CA LYS A 68 -5.77 -0.32 16.19
C LYS A 68 -5.20 0.00 17.58
N ARG A 69 -6.00 0.60 18.50
CA ARG A 69 -5.67 1.18 19.83
C ARG A 69 -5.11 2.60 19.85
N ASN A 70 -5.52 3.45 18.91
CA ASN A 70 -5.25 4.90 18.96
C ASN A 70 -3.76 5.27 19.03
N LYS A 71 -2.90 4.49 18.36
CA LYS A 71 -1.48 4.81 18.20
C LYS A 71 -1.22 5.29 16.78
N ASP A 72 -0.77 6.52 16.66
CA ASP A 72 -0.34 7.09 15.42
C ASP A 72 1.07 6.60 15.10
N ARG A 73 1.39 6.45 13.82
CA ARG A 73 2.73 6.13 13.37
C ARG A 73 3.05 6.83 12.06
N HIS A 74 4.28 7.27 11.95
CA HIS A 74 4.85 7.76 10.70
C HIS A 74 5.45 6.60 9.92
N VAL A 75 5.11 6.54 8.65
CA VAL A 75 5.57 5.50 7.73
C VAL A 75 6.33 6.19 6.60
N PRO A 76 7.65 5.98 6.48
CA PRO A 76 8.40 6.51 5.35
C PRO A 76 7.96 5.79 4.07
N VAL A 77 7.69 6.57 3.03
CA VAL A 77 7.41 6.10 1.67
C VAL A 77 8.60 6.34 0.75
N SER A 78 9.79 6.52 1.37
CA SER A 78 11.07 6.67 0.70
C SER A 78 11.48 5.36 0.05
N GLY A 79 11.34 5.23 -1.21
CA GLY A 79 11.64 4.01 -1.97
C GLY A 79 10.74 3.86 -3.17
N ASP A 80 9.80 4.77 -3.32
CA ASP A 80 9.10 4.94 -4.57
C ASP A 80 9.98 5.79 -5.52
N PRO A 81 10.67 5.15 -6.47
CA PRO A 81 11.62 5.85 -7.37
C PRO A 81 10.93 6.87 -8.27
N ALA A 82 9.61 6.91 -8.29
CA ALA A 82 8.84 7.76 -9.17
C ALA A 82 8.11 8.92 -8.46
N GLY A 83 8.18 9.02 -7.13
CA GLY A 83 7.40 10.01 -6.36
C GLY A 83 5.90 9.89 -6.63
N LEU A 84 5.42 8.67 -6.82
CA LEU A 84 4.03 8.40 -7.22
C LEU A 84 2.99 9.00 -6.29
N PRO A 85 3.13 8.94 -4.94
CA PRO A 85 2.17 9.57 -4.05
C PRO A 85 2.11 11.09 -4.25
N ALA A 86 3.23 11.76 -4.41
CA ALA A 86 3.29 13.21 -4.64
C ALA A 86 2.69 13.59 -5.99
N ARG A 87 3.01 12.83 -7.05
CA ARG A 87 2.43 13.05 -8.39
C ARG A 87 0.93 12.81 -8.39
N PHE A 88 0.47 11.75 -7.70
CA PHE A 88 -0.96 11.48 -7.53
C PHE A 88 -1.65 12.63 -6.81
N ASP A 89 -1.08 13.08 -5.69
CA ASP A 89 -1.63 14.16 -4.88
C ASP A 89 -1.78 15.44 -5.69
N HIS A 90 -0.76 15.81 -6.46
CA HIS A 90 -0.80 16.96 -7.35
C HIS A 90 -1.90 16.83 -8.42
N LEU A 91 -2.02 15.69 -9.09
CA LEU A 91 -3.06 15.46 -10.11
C LEU A 91 -4.46 15.46 -9.51
N ALA A 92 -4.62 14.92 -8.31
CA ALA A 92 -5.90 14.90 -7.61
C ALA A 92 -6.29 16.31 -7.12
N ASP A 93 -5.34 17.14 -6.70
CA ASP A 93 -5.58 18.53 -6.32
C ASP A 93 -6.00 19.41 -7.49
N LEU A 94 -5.46 19.17 -8.68
CA LEU A 94 -5.88 19.90 -9.90
C LEU A 94 -7.38 19.70 -10.20
N ARG A 95 -7.97 18.60 -9.77
CA ARG A 95 -9.40 18.32 -10.00
C ARG A 95 -10.28 18.60 -8.78
N ARG A 96 -9.76 18.40 -7.57
CA ARG A 96 -10.51 18.60 -6.34
C ARG A 96 -9.57 18.87 -5.16
N ALA A 97 -9.19 20.13 -5.02
CA ALA A 97 -8.27 20.57 -3.96
C ALA A 97 -8.87 20.46 -2.55
N ASP A 98 -10.20 20.47 -2.43
CA ASP A 98 -10.95 20.38 -1.17
C ASP A 98 -11.27 18.94 -0.72
N ARG A 99 -10.60 17.93 -1.33
CA ARG A 99 -10.85 16.54 -1.00
C ARG A 99 -10.42 16.19 0.44
N GLU A 100 -11.25 15.44 1.13
CA GLU A 100 -10.93 14.92 2.46
C GLU A 100 -9.97 13.73 2.39
N TRP A 101 -10.21 12.82 1.44
CA TRP A 101 -9.46 11.56 1.29
C TRP A 101 -8.42 11.67 0.19
N SER A 102 -7.23 11.12 0.44
CA SER A 102 -6.23 11.00 -0.63
C SER A 102 -6.77 10.18 -1.78
N PHE A 103 -7.47 9.09 -1.48
CA PHE A 103 -8.11 8.22 -2.46
C PHE A 103 -9.62 8.21 -2.25
N GLN A 104 -10.35 8.77 -3.22
CA GLN A 104 -11.81 8.89 -3.12
C GLN A 104 -12.50 8.50 -4.43
N ASP A 105 -13.74 8.07 -4.30
CA ASP A 105 -14.64 7.78 -5.41
C ASP A 105 -15.26 9.06 -5.98
N HIS A 106 -16.15 8.89 -6.97
CA HIS A 106 -16.85 10.02 -7.62
C HIS A 106 -17.82 10.76 -6.69
N HIS A 107 -18.20 10.17 -5.57
CA HIS A 107 -19.01 10.81 -4.54
C HIS A 107 -18.17 11.58 -3.51
N GLY A 108 -16.85 11.48 -3.57
CA GLY A 108 -15.95 12.06 -2.59
C GLY A 108 -15.77 11.19 -1.34
N CYS A 109 -16.21 9.96 -1.38
CA CYS A 109 -16.07 9.00 -0.28
C CYS A 109 -14.82 8.14 -0.45
N GLN A 110 -14.27 7.64 0.66
CA GLN A 110 -13.21 6.63 0.60
C GLN A 110 -13.69 5.39 -0.14
N TYR A 111 -12.82 4.75 -0.92
CA TYR A 111 -13.16 3.49 -1.57
C TYR A 111 -13.55 2.40 -0.56
N CYS A 112 -14.53 1.57 -0.89
CA CYS A 112 -14.97 0.47 -0.04
C CYS A 112 -13.98 -0.72 -0.04
N PRO A 113 -14.02 -1.63 0.94
CA PRO A 113 -13.12 -2.79 0.97
C PRO A 113 -13.24 -3.68 -0.27
N SER A 114 -14.44 -3.89 -0.79
CA SER A 114 -14.69 -4.70 -1.99
C SER A 114 -14.02 -4.11 -3.23
N TRP A 115 -13.94 -2.78 -3.35
CA TRP A 115 -13.22 -2.14 -4.43
C TRP A 115 -11.74 -2.54 -4.46
N SER A 116 -11.05 -2.48 -3.32
CA SER A 116 -9.61 -2.82 -3.27
C SER A 116 -9.37 -4.31 -3.57
N ILE A 117 -10.29 -5.19 -3.18
CA ILE A 117 -10.21 -6.62 -3.49
C ILE A 117 -10.44 -6.84 -5.00
N ALA A 118 -11.47 -6.22 -5.56
CA ALA A 118 -11.79 -6.34 -7.00
C ALA A 118 -10.65 -5.79 -7.87
N SER A 119 -10.11 -4.62 -7.53
CA SER A 119 -8.98 -4.01 -8.23
C SER A 119 -7.71 -4.86 -8.16
N HIS A 120 -7.45 -5.48 -7.01
CA HIS A 120 -6.33 -6.41 -6.85
C HIS A 120 -6.51 -7.65 -7.74
N HIS A 121 -7.69 -8.27 -7.72
CA HIS A 121 -7.99 -9.44 -8.57
C HIS A 121 -7.90 -9.08 -10.05
N LEU A 122 -8.42 -7.92 -10.45
CA LEU A 122 -8.31 -7.43 -11.83
C LEU A 122 -6.84 -7.35 -12.27
N CYS A 123 -5.95 -6.82 -11.43
CA CYS A 123 -4.52 -6.76 -11.73
C CYS A 123 -3.91 -8.17 -11.83
N CYS A 124 -4.23 -9.08 -10.92
CA CYS A 124 -3.73 -10.46 -10.97
C CYS A 124 -4.21 -11.21 -12.22
N GLU A 125 -5.47 -11.06 -12.56
CA GLU A 125 -6.10 -11.72 -13.72
C GLU A 125 -5.49 -11.21 -15.04
N ARG A 126 -5.40 -9.88 -15.21
CA ARG A 126 -4.80 -9.27 -16.39
C ARG A 126 -3.29 -9.50 -16.50
N ALA A 127 -2.62 -9.75 -15.39
CA ALA A 127 -1.20 -10.13 -15.36
C ALA A 127 -0.94 -11.61 -15.75
N GLY A 128 -1.97 -12.31 -16.26
CA GLY A 128 -1.88 -13.70 -16.67
C GLY A 128 -2.42 -14.70 -15.65
N GLY A 129 -3.29 -14.26 -14.74
CA GLY A 129 -3.90 -15.12 -13.70
C GLY A 129 -2.94 -15.47 -12.58
N ILE A 130 -1.98 -14.59 -12.29
CA ILE A 130 -0.99 -14.79 -11.21
C ILE A 130 -1.66 -14.80 -9.83
N ALA A 131 -1.10 -15.60 -8.91
CA ALA A 131 -1.49 -15.65 -7.50
C ALA A 131 -3.01 -15.60 -7.25
N PRO A 132 -3.83 -16.52 -7.83
CA PRO A 132 -5.31 -16.40 -7.87
C PRO A 132 -5.98 -16.38 -6.49
N ALA A 133 -5.34 -16.94 -5.46
CA ALA A 133 -5.83 -16.92 -4.08
C ALA A 133 -5.30 -15.72 -3.27
N SER A 134 -4.59 -14.78 -3.90
CA SER A 134 -4.02 -13.64 -3.21
C SER A 134 -5.06 -12.55 -2.95
N THR A 135 -4.76 -11.70 -1.99
CA THR A 135 -5.56 -10.53 -1.62
C THR A 135 -4.61 -9.33 -1.47
N PRO A 136 -5.12 -8.09 -1.33
CA PRO A 136 -4.26 -6.95 -1.04
C PRO A 136 -3.36 -7.13 0.19
N TYR A 137 -3.75 -7.96 1.18
CA TYR A 137 -2.89 -8.31 2.31
C TYR A 137 -1.65 -9.11 1.90
N THR A 138 -1.72 -9.86 0.81
CA THR A 138 -0.56 -10.60 0.28
C THR A 138 0.59 -9.67 -0.10
N LEU A 139 0.29 -8.47 -0.64
CA LEU A 139 1.30 -7.45 -0.92
C LEU A 139 2.00 -6.95 0.35
N ARG A 140 1.24 -6.76 1.43
CA ARG A 140 1.81 -6.41 2.73
C ARG A 140 2.66 -7.56 3.33
N HIS A 141 2.26 -8.82 3.14
CA HIS A 141 3.07 -9.96 3.54
C HIS A 141 4.39 -10.01 2.74
N ASN A 142 4.33 -9.73 1.44
CA ASN A 142 5.55 -9.62 0.63
C ASN A 142 6.51 -8.56 1.18
N TYR A 143 6.02 -7.39 1.62
CA TYR A 143 6.85 -6.38 2.27
C TYR A 143 7.59 -6.95 3.47
N ALA A 144 6.86 -7.58 4.42
CA ALA A 144 7.47 -8.14 5.62
C ALA A 144 8.53 -9.19 5.29
N THR A 145 8.20 -10.11 4.37
CA THR A 145 9.12 -11.16 3.95
C THR A 145 10.38 -10.59 3.30
N ARG A 146 10.26 -9.60 2.42
CA ARG A 146 11.42 -8.95 1.78
C ARG A 146 12.33 -8.26 2.79
N ILE A 147 11.78 -7.62 3.82
CA ILE A 147 12.58 -7.05 4.92
C ILE A 147 13.32 -8.14 5.68
N LEU A 148 12.63 -9.24 6.03
CA LEU A 148 13.25 -10.37 6.75
C LEU A 148 14.34 -11.03 5.91
N MET A 149 14.11 -11.29 4.62
CA MET A 149 15.10 -11.85 3.70
C MET A 149 16.36 -10.97 3.61
N ARG A 150 16.16 -9.65 3.44
CA ARG A 150 17.27 -8.69 3.45
C ARG A 150 18.08 -8.76 4.74
N TRP A 151 17.43 -8.85 5.89
CA TRP A 151 18.13 -8.97 7.16
C TRP A 151 18.93 -10.28 7.30
N VAL A 152 18.41 -11.39 6.75
CA VAL A 152 19.16 -12.64 6.67
C VAL A 152 20.41 -12.47 5.80
N GLU A 153 20.28 -11.87 4.62
CA GLU A 153 21.39 -11.61 3.70
C GLU A 153 22.44 -10.67 4.31
N GLU A 154 22.01 -9.69 5.10
CA GLU A 154 22.87 -8.77 5.84
C GLU A 154 23.47 -9.38 7.12
N GLY A 155 23.16 -10.64 7.44
CA GLY A 155 23.63 -11.32 8.65
C GLY A 155 23.10 -10.75 9.97
N LYS A 156 21.96 -10.05 9.95
CA LYS A 156 21.34 -9.47 11.14
C LYS A 156 20.70 -10.55 12.01
N ALA A 157 20.77 -10.37 13.33
CA ALA A 157 20.06 -11.23 14.28
C ALA A 157 18.55 -10.97 14.19
N ILE A 158 17.82 -11.81 13.46
CA ILE A 158 16.39 -11.67 13.20
C ILE A 158 15.57 -11.45 14.46
N GLU A 159 15.85 -12.23 15.52
CA GLU A 159 15.14 -12.13 16.80
C GLU A 159 15.23 -10.75 17.44
N ALA A 160 16.38 -10.07 17.30
CA ALA A 160 16.59 -8.74 17.83
C ALA A 160 15.84 -7.66 17.02
N TRP A 161 15.67 -7.85 15.71
CA TRP A 161 15.06 -6.86 14.80
C TRP A 161 13.57 -7.06 14.58
N LEU A 162 13.07 -8.27 14.81
CA LEU A 162 11.67 -8.61 14.57
C LEU A 162 10.67 -7.76 15.38
N PRO A 163 10.93 -7.38 16.66
CA PRO A 163 10.06 -6.46 17.39
C PRO A 163 9.92 -5.08 16.72
N TYR A 164 10.97 -4.59 16.08
CA TYR A 164 10.93 -3.30 15.36
C TYR A 164 10.07 -3.39 14.11
N LEU A 165 10.20 -4.48 13.33
CA LEU A 165 9.32 -4.71 12.18
C LEU A 165 7.86 -4.87 12.62
N ALA A 166 7.62 -5.60 13.70
CA ALA A 166 6.28 -5.77 14.26
C ALA A 166 5.67 -4.43 14.70
N ALA A 167 6.45 -3.59 15.37
CA ALA A 167 6.03 -2.25 15.77
C ALA A 167 5.75 -1.35 14.54
N TYR A 168 6.66 -1.34 13.56
CA TYR A 168 6.50 -0.61 12.31
C TYR A 168 5.23 -1.03 11.56
N MET A 169 4.96 -2.31 11.45
CA MET A 169 3.77 -2.83 10.81
C MET A 169 2.50 -2.67 11.69
N GLY A 170 2.63 -2.15 12.90
CA GLY A 170 1.51 -1.98 13.83
C GLY A 170 0.92 -3.31 14.31
N HIS A 171 1.76 -4.34 14.46
CA HIS A 171 1.39 -5.59 15.13
C HIS A 171 1.42 -5.37 16.64
N GLN A 172 0.40 -5.87 17.35
CA GLN A 172 0.17 -5.54 18.76
C GLN A 172 0.91 -6.42 19.75
N GLN A 173 1.30 -7.62 19.35
CA GLN A 173 2.04 -8.55 20.17
C GLN A 173 3.03 -9.31 19.29
N TYR A 174 4.30 -9.19 19.62
CA TYR A 174 5.27 -10.19 19.30
C TYR A 174 5.12 -11.29 20.36
N SER A 175 4.34 -12.32 20.06
CA SER A 175 4.40 -13.56 20.82
C SER A 175 5.23 -14.53 20.00
N SER A 176 6.27 -15.07 20.58
CA SER A 176 7.14 -16.12 20.03
C SER A 176 6.40 -17.41 19.62
N ARG A 177 5.06 -17.41 19.72
CA ARG A 177 4.17 -18.54 19.42
C ARG A 177 3.44 -18.44 18.08
N ALA A 178 3.73 -17.46 17.24
CA ALA A 178 2.93 -17.15 16.03
C ALA A 178 3.64 -17.34 14.69
N TRP A 179 4.66 -18.23 14.66
CA TRP A 179 5.35 -18.60 13.41
C TRP A 179 5.47 -20.12 13.31
#